data_bd8ba4246c1107f5fe5b841cf18d3605
#
_entry.id   bd8ba4246c1107f5fe5b841cf18d3605
#
_cell.length_a   1.000
_cell.length_b   1.000
_cell.length_c   1.000
_cell.angle_alpha   90.00
_cell.angle_beta   90.00
_cell.angle_gamma   90.00
#
_symmetry.space_group_name_H-M   'P 1'
#
loop_
_entity.id
_entity.type
_entity.pdbx_description
1 polymer ?
#
loop_
_entity_poly.entity_id
_entity_poly.type
_entity_poly.pdbx_seq_one_letter_code
_entity_poly.pdbx_strand_id
1 'polypeptide(L)'
;MDRRHIRNFSIIAHIDHGKSTLADRMLELTHTIEKRKMHEQVLDSMELERERGITIKMQPVRMHYQYQGEEYLINLIDTPGHIDFSYEVSRALKAVEGTLLLVDATQGVQAQTLTTLQMARDHGLTIIPVLSKIDSPLARVDEVREEVVLLLGVAPEDVILVSGRTGEGVPDLLEAIVNRIPHPTEEFTDTK
;
A
#
# COMPACT_ATOMS: atom_id res chain seq x y z
N MET A 1 14.05 10.97 14.69
CA MET A 1 13.33 11.54 13.51
C MET A 1 12.04 12.19 14.00
N ASP A 2 11.73 13.36 13.49
CA ASP A 2 10.48 14.06 13.83
C ASP A 2 9.27 13.27 13.30
N ARG A 3 8.23 13.07 14.14
CA ARG A 3 7.00 12.38 13.75
C ARG A 3 6.33 12.97 12.53
N ARG A 4 6.45 14.26 12.30
CA ARG A 4 5.92 14.95 11.11
C ARG A 4 6.48 14.40 9.80
N HIS A 5 7.61 13.70 9.85
CA HIS A 5 8.27 13.06 8.72
C HIS A 5 8.03 11.54 8.66
N ILE A 6 7.09 11.02 9.46
CA ILE A 6 6.72 9.60 9.45
C ILE A 6 5.38 9.43 8.74
N ARG A 7 5.29 8.40 7.87
CA ARG A 7 4.05 7.99 7.20
C ARG A 7 3.89 6.49 7.37
N ASN A 8 2.79 6.09 7.97
CA ASN A 8 2.43 4.68 8.14
C ASN A 8 1.28 4.34 7.19
N PHE A 9 1.43 3.32 6.39
CA PHE A 9 0.41 2.91 5.44
C PHE A 9 0.36 1.40 5.26
N SER A 10 -0.77 0.94 4.78
CA SER A 10 -0.99 -0.44 4.35
C SER A 10 -1.41 -0.47 2.88
N ILE A 11 -1.51 -1.65 2.31
CA ILE A 11 -2.00 -1.85 0.94
C ILE A 11 -3.19 -2.81 0.99
N ILE A 12 -4.33 -2.36 0.50
CA ILE A 12 -5.51 -3.20 0.27
C ILE A 12 -5.49 -3.61 -1.21
N ALA A 13 -5.42 -4.91 -1.47
CA ALA A 13 -5.41 -5.44 -2.82
C ALA A 13 -6.06 -6.81 -2.86
N HIS A 14 -6.75 -7.12 -3.97
CA HIS A 14 -7.15 -8.48 -4.26
C HIS A 14 -5.91 -9.33 -4.61
N ILE A 15 -6.00 -10.65 -4.41
CA ILE A 15 -4.94 -11.60 -4.78
C ILE A 15 -4.55 -11.38 -6.26
N ASP A 16 -3.26 -11.37 -6.55
CA ASP A 16 -2.68 -11.18 -7.89
C ASP A 16 -2.88 -9.80 -8.52
N HIS A 17 -3.30 -8.79 -7.76
CA HIS A 17 -3.40 -7.41 -8.26
C HIS A 17 -2.08 -6.63 -8.29
N GLY A 18 -0.95 -7.30 -8.00
CA GLY A 18 0.37 -6.70 -8.12
C GLY A 18 0.90 -6.03 -6.86
N LYS A 19 0.36 -6.36 -5.68
CA LYS A 19 0.77 -5.81 -4.39
C LYS A 19 2.26 -6.02 -4.11
N SER A 20 2.74 -7.25 -4.23
CA SER A 20 4.14 -7.60 -3.97
C SER A 20 5.09 -6.95 -4.97
N THR A 21 4.72 -6.92 -6.25
CA THR A 21 5.49 -6.28 -7.30
C THR A 21 5.61 -4.78 -7.06
N LEU A 22 4.53 -4.13 -6.66
CA LEU A 22 4.54 -2.70 -6.33
C LEU A 22 5.44 -2.43 -5.13
N ALA A 23 5.31 -3.22 -4.06
CA ALA A 23 6.14 -3.07 -2.86
C ALA A 23 7.63 -3.24 -3.18
N ASP A 24 7.99 -4.20 -4.03
CA ASP A 24 9.37 -4.39 -4.48
C ASP A 24 9.90 -3.16 -5.22
N ARG A 25 9.09 -2.52 -6.08
CA ARG A 25 9.48 -1.27 -6.76
C ARG A 25 9.69 -0.12 -5.78
N MET A 26 8.84 -0.01 -4.77
CA MET A 26 8.98 1.01 -3.73
C MET A 26 10.26 0.80 -2.92
N LEU A 27 10.60 -0.43 -2.57
CA LEU A 27 11.84 -0.78 -1.87
C LEU A 27 13.08 -0.45 -2.70
N GLU A 28 13.04 -0.72 -4.00
CA GLU A 28 14.12 -0.39 -4.93
C GLU A 28 14.30 1.11 -5.08
N LEU A 29 13.22 1.87 -5.29
CA LEU A 29 13.29 3.32 -5.49
C LEU A 29 13.70 4.08 -4.23
N THR A 30 13.43 3.55 -3.06
CA THR A 30 13.86 4.14 -1.79
C THR A 30 15.23 3.64 -1.35
N HIS A 31 15.89 2.83 -2.17
CA HIS A 31 17.20 2.22 -1.86
C HIS A 31 17.23 1.41 -0.56
N THR A 32 16.08 0.91 -0.14
CA THR A 32 15.95 0.11 1.09
C THR A 32 16.59 -1.26 0.90
N ILE A 33 16.45 -1.83 -0.31
CA ILE A 33 17.10 -3.07 -0.72
C ILE A 33 17.93 -2.78 -1.96
N GLU A 34 19.21 -3.16 -1.97
CA GLU A 34 20.07 -3.03 -3.14
C GLU A 34 19.50 -3.87 -4.29
N LYS A 35 19.49 -3.31 -5.50
CA LYS A 35 18.92 -3.94 -6.71
C LYS A 35 19.42 -5.38 -6.93
N ARG A 36 20.69 -5.66 -6.65
CA ARG A 36 21.29 -7.00 -6.80
C ARG A 36 20.94 -7.98 -5.66
N LYS A 37 20.38 -7.50 -4.55
CA LYS A 37 19.90 -8.31 -3.43
C LYS A 37 18.40 -8.48 -3.46
N MET A 38 17.71 -7.85 -4.40
CA MET A 38 16.29 -8.01 -4.58
C MET A 38 16.00 -9.40 -5.14
N HIS A 39 15.44 -10.25 -4.30
CA HIS A 39 14.75 -11.45 -4.75
C HIS A 39 13.34 -11.06 -5.15
N GLU A 40 12.85 -11.64 -6.23
CA GLU A 40 11.47 -11.39 -6.65
C GLU A 40 10.53 -11.68 -5.48
N GLN A 41 9.62 -10.73 -5.23
CA GLN A 41 8.54 -10.87 -4.26
C GLN A 41 9.01 -11.05 -2.80
N VAL A 42 9.81 -10.11 -2.32
CA VAL A 42 10.26 -10.08 -0.91
C VAL A 42 9.09 -10.18 0.08
N LEU A 43 7.96 -9.51 -0.20
CA LEU A 43 6.75 -9.63 0.63
C LEU A 43 6.13 -11.02 0.58
N ASP A 44 6.13 -11.68 -0.57
CA ASP A 44 5.56 -13.03 -0.69
C ASP A 44 6.35 -14.06 0.10
N SER A 45 7.67 -13.89 0.24
CA SER A 45 8.47 -14.75 1.11
C SER A 45 8.08 -14.58 2.58
N MET A 46 7.71 -13.38 2.99
CA MET A 46 7.18 -13.11 4.32
C MET A 46 5.79 -13.73 4.54
N GLU A 47 4.93 -13.72 3.52
CA GLU A 47 3.62 -14.39 3.56
C GLU A 47 3.76 -15.91 3.64
N LEU A 48 4.69 -16.50 2.87
CA LEU A 48 4.99 -17.94 2.94
C LEU A 48 5.48 -18.37 4.32
N GLU A 49 6.27 -17.56 4.99
CA GLU A 49 6.70 -17.82 6.35
C GLU A 49 5.51 -17.84 7.33
N ARG A 50 4.49 -16.97 7.10
CA ARG A 50 3.24 -16.98 7.87
C ARG A 50 2.44 -18.25 7.66
N GLU A 51 2.29 -18.71 6.43
CA GLU A 51 1.57 -19.96 6.09
C GLU A 51 2.21 -21.19 6.72
N ARG A 52 3.52 -21.15 6.97
CA ARG A 52 4.26 -22.25 7.63
C ARG A 52 4.18 -22.22 9.16
N GLY A 53 3.38 -21.36 9.74
CA GLY A 53 3.20 -21.27 11.20
C GLY A 53 4.37 -20.66 11.96
N ILE A 54 5.31 -20.04 11.27
CA ILE A 54 6.37 -19.26 11.88
C ILE A 54 5.77 -17.96 12.37
N THR A 55 5.90 -17.67 13.68
CA THR A 55 5.40 -16.45 14.28
C THR A 55 6.17 -15.26 13.74
N ILE A 56 5.66 -14.66 12.68
CA ILE A 56 6.18 -13.38 12.21
C ILE A 56 5.53 -12.30 13.06
N LYS A 57 6.34 -11.62 13.82
CA LYS A 57 5.95 -10.33 14.36
C LYS A 57 5.64 -9.44 13.16
N MET A 58 4.46 -8.77 13.14
CA MET A 58 4.15 -7.75 12.15
C MET A 58 5.20 -6.64 12.23
N GLN A 59 6.33 -6.84 11.55
CA GLN A 59 7.36 -5.80 11.45
C GLN A 59 7.06 -4.94 10.22
N PRO A 60 6.96 -3.63 10.39
CA PRO A 60 6.81 -2.75 9.25
C PRO A 60 8.05 -2.78 8.36
N VAL A 61 7.85 -2.72 7.07
CA VAL A 61 8.93 -2.49 6.12
C VAL A 61 9.23 -0.99 6.13
N ARG A 62 10.42 -0.62 6.57
CA ARG A 62 10.84 0.77 6.71
C ARG A 62 11.56 1.23 5.47
N MET A 63 11.09 2.34 4.89
CA MET A 63 11.68 2.96 3.71
C MET A 63 12.06 4.41 4.01
N HIS A 64 13.29 4.79 3.64
CA HIS A 64 13.74 6.17 3.72
C HIS A 64 13.53 6.85 2.36
N TYR A 65 12.81 7.96 2.36
CA TYR A 65 12.46 8.70 1.16
C TYR A 65 12.82 10.17 1.27
N GLN A 66 13.58 10.66 0.31
CA GLN A 66 13.93 12.09 0.22
C GLN A 66 12.90 12.82 -0.64
N TYR A 67 12.29 13.83 -0.06
CA TYR A 67 11.30 14.66 -0.72
C TYR A 67 11.48 16.13 -0.36
N GLN A 68 11.67 16.97 -1.37
CA GLN A 68 11.88 18.42 -1.20
C GLN A 68 12.98 18.79 -0.17
N GLY A 69 14.08 18.04 -0.19
CA GLY A 69 15.21 18.28 0.71
C GLY A 69 15.04 17.75 2.13
N GLU A 70 13.92 17.09 2.43
CA GLU A 70 13.64 16.51 3.74
C GLU A 70 13.58 14.98 3.65
N GLU A 71 14.03 14.31 4.70
CA GLU A 71 13.95 12.85 4.79
C GLU A 71 12.67 12.44 5.50
N TYR A 72 11.93 11.53 4.83
CA TYR A 72 10.73 10.90 5.38
C TYR A 72 10.99 9.43 5.66
N LEU A 73 10.39 8.93 6.74
CA LEU A 73 10.32 7.51 7.05
C LEU A 73 8.93 7.00 6.66
N ILE A 74 8.88 6.13 5.66
CA ILE A 74 7.64 5.53 5.17
C ILE A 74 7.61 4.09 5.62
N ASN A 75 6.62 3.72 6.43
CA ASN A 75 6.45 2.39 6.97
C ASN A 75 5.29 1.69 6.28
N LEU A 76 5.57 0.59 5.60
CA LEU A 76 4.55 -0.30 5.05
C LEU A 76 4.24 -1.41 6.06
N ILE A 77 2.99 -1.44 6.52
CA ILE A 77 2.47 -2.51 7.36
C ILE A 77 1.59 -3.40 6.50
N ASP A 78 2.02 -4.64 6.30
CA ASP A 78 1.34 -5.56 5.42
C ASP A 78 -0.01 -6.02 5.99
N THR A 79 -1.03 -6.07 5.13
CA THR A 79 -2.33 -6.67 5.43
C THR A 79 -2.41 -8.04 4.77
N PRO A 80 -2.76 -9.11 5.50
CA PRO A 80 -2.95 -10.41 4.88
C PRO A 80 -4.08 -10.35 3.83
N GLY A 81 -3.83 -10.96 2.66
CA GLY A 81 -4.74 -10.94 1.53
C GLY A 81 -5.92 -11.92 1.63
N HIS A 82 -5.99 -12.72 2.69
CA HIS A 82 -7.01 -13.76 2.85
C HIS A 82 -8.17 -13.30 3.76
N ILE A 83 -9.41 -13.63 3.36
CA ILE A 83 -10.65 -13.29 4.07
C ILE A 83 -10.68 -13.87 5.49
N ASP A 84 -9.99 -14.98 5.74
CA ASP A 84 -9.99 -15.69 7.02
C ASP A 84 -9.18 -14.98 8.14
N PHE A 85 -8.49 -13.88 7.80
CA PHE A 85 -7.64 -13.13 8.74
C PHE A 85 -8.18 -11.74 9.07
N SER A 86 -9.51 -11.61 9.25
CA SER A 86 -10.17 -10.31 9.54
C SER A 86 -9.61 -9.61 10.78
N TYR A 87 -9.23 -10.38 11.81
CA TYR A 87 -8.62 -9.83 13.02
C TYR A 87 -7.24 -9.22 12.74
N GLU A 88 -6.40 -9.91 11.97
CA GLU A 88 -5.06 -9.43 11.64
C GLU A 88 -5.13 -8.24 10.68
N VAL A 89 -6.07 -8.23 9.74
CA VAL A 89 -6.34 -7.07 8.88
C VAL A 89 -6.76 -5.87 9.72
N SER A 90 -7.72 -6.04 10.63
CA SER A 90 -8.17 -4.97 11.53
C SER A 90 -7.02 -4.42 12.37
N ARG A 91 -6.16 -5.29 12.89
CA ARG A 91 -4.99 -4.90 13.67
C ARG A 91 -3.98 -4.11 12.84
N ALA A 92 -3.72 -4.52 11.60
CA ALA A 92 -2.85 -3.79 10.69
C ALA A 92 -3.42 -2.40 10.36
N LEU A 93 -4.72 -2.30 10.10
CA LEU A 93 -5.39 -1.03 9.80
C LEU A 93 -5.40 -0.06 10.99
N LYS A 94 -5.38 -0.56 12.23
CA LYS A 94 -5.26 0.28 13.44
C LYS A 94 -3.87 0.90 13.60
N ALA A 95 -2.86 0.31 12.99
CA ALA A 95 -1.47 0.74 13.13
C ALA A 95 -1.04 1.79 12.11
N VAL A 96 -1.92 2.17 11.19
CA VAL A 96 -1.62 3.08 10.09
C VAL A 96 -2.59 4.26 10.04
N GLU A 97 -2.20 5.34 9.36
CA GLU A 97 -3.01 6.53 9.13
C GLU A 97 -3.58 6.58 7.71
N GLY A 98 -3.07 5.74 6.82
CA GLY A 98 -3.54 5.66 5.46
C GLY A 98 -3.38 4.28 4.85
N THR A 99 -4.06 4.06 3.73
CA THR A 99 -3.96 2.82 2.96
C THR A 99 -4.02 3.11 1.47
N LEU A 100 -3.32 2.29 0.70
CA LEU A 100 -3.45 2.28 -0.76
C LEU A 100 -4.56 1.28 -1.12
N LEU A 101 -5.53 1.71 -1.93
CA LEU A 101 -6.46 0.80 -2.58
C LEU A 101 -5.88 0.45 -3.96
N LEU A 102 -5.28 -0.71 -4.07
CA LEU A 102 -4.63 -1.17 -5.29
C LEU A 102 -5.61 -1.99 -6.13
N VAL A 103 -5.89 -1.53 -7.33
CA VAL A 103 -6.81 -2.18 -8.27
C VAL A 103 -6.07 -2.50 -9.56
N ASP A 104 -6.19 -3.73 -10.03
CA ASP A 104 -5.64 -4.19 -11.30
C ASP A 104 -6.46 -3.59 -12.45
N ALA A 105 -5.81 -2.82 -13.32
CA ALA A 105 -6.46 -2.17 -14.46
C ALA A 105 -6.98 -3.16 -15.51
N THR A 106 -6.57 -4.44 -15.46
CA THR A 106 -7.06 -5.49 -16.35
C THR A 106 -8.32 -6.18 -15.84
N GLN A 107 -8.60 -6.10 -14.53
CA GLN A 107 -9.70 -6.83 -13.88
C GLN A 107 -10.76 -5.93 -13.25
N GLY A 108 -10.37 -4.75 -12.76
CA GLY A 108 -11.27 -3.85 -12.02
C GLY A 108 -11.43 -4.20 -10.55
N VAL A 109 -12.35 -3.51 -9.88
CA VAL A 109 -12.60 -3.69 -8.45
C VAL A 109 -13.24 -5.05 -8.19
N GLN A 110 -12.70 -5.79 -7.22
CA GLN A 110 -13.20 -7.10 -6.83
C GLN A 110 -14.03 -6.99 -5.54
N ALA A 111 -15.06 -7.82 -5.42
CA ALA A 111 -15.97 -7.79 -4.27
C ALA A 111 -15.26 -8.01 -2.93
N GLN A 112 -14.21 -8.81 -2.90
CA GLN A 112 -13.43 -9.10 -1.69
C GLN A 112 -12.74 -7.87 -1.11
N THR A 113 -12.32 -6.93 -1.97
CA THR A 113 -11.67 -5.70 -1.50
C THR A 113 -12.64 -4.72 -0.85
N LEU A 114 -13.93 -4.82 -1.16
CA LEU A 114 -14.95 -3.93 -0.60
C LEU A 114 -15.09 -4.06 0.92
N THR A 115 -14.99 -5.27 1.44
CA THR A 115 -15.04 -5.52 2.89
C THR A 115 -13.85 -4.86 3.60
N THR A 116 -12.64 -5.06 3.09
CA THR A 116 -11.42 -4.45 3.66
C THR A 116 -11.43 -2.94 3.50
N LEU A 117 -11.93 -2.43 2.38
CA LEU A 117 -12.12 -1.00 2.16
C LEU A 117 -13.06 -0.39 3.21
N GLN A 118 -14.19 -1.07 3.51
CA GLN A 118 -15.12 -0.59 4.53
C GLN A 118 -14.46 -0.56 5.91
N MET A 119 -13.65 -1.55 6.26
CA MET A 119 -12.87 -1.55 7.49
C MET A 119 -11.92 -0.35 7.55
N ALA A 120 -11.25 -0.02 6.47
CA ALA A 120 -10.38 1.15 6.39
C ALA A 120 -11.16 2.46 6.59
N ARG A 121 -12.34 2.58 6.01
CA ARG A 121 -13.24 3.73 6.22
C ARG A 121 -13.70 3.83 7.66
N ASP A 122 -14.04 2.72 8.28
CA ASP A 122 -14.48 2.67 9.68
C ASP A 122 -13.37 3.11 10.64
N HIS A 123 -12.11 2.88 10.30
CA HIS A 123 -10.95 3.38 11.04
C HIS A 123 -10.57 4.83 10.71
N GLY A 124 -11.28 5.48 9.81
CA GLY A 124 -11.00 6.87 9.42
C GLY A 124 -9.70 7.06 8.63
N LEU A 125 -9.23 6.03 7.94
CA LEU A 125 -7.98 6.09 7.19
C LEU A 125 -8.11 6.94 5.92
N THR A 126 -7.03 7.63 5.58
CA THR A 126 -6.87 8.24 4.26
C THR A 126 -6.67 7.14 3.22
N ILE A 127 -7.47 7.14 2.16
CA ILE A 127 -7.41 6.13 1.10
C ILE A 127 -6.84 6.76 -0.16
N ILE A 128 -5.75 6.19 -0.66
CA ILE A 128 -5.14 6.60 -1.94
C ILE A 128 -5.46 5.53 -2.97
N PRO A 129 -6.29 5.84 -3.98
CA PRO A 129 -6.59 4.90 -5.05
C PRO A 129 -5.42 4.77 -6.02
N VAL A 130 -5.07 3.53 -6.36
CA VAL A 130 -3.95 3.21 -7.25
C VAL A 130 -4.39 2.15 -8.25
N LEU A 131 -4.20 2.42 -9.54
CA LEU A 131 -4.38 1.42 -10.60
C LEU A 131 -3.04 0.83 -10.97
N SER A 132 -2.93 -0.50 -10.86
CA SER A 132 -1.75 -1.26 -11.27
C SER A 132 -1.88 -1.83 -12.67
N LYS A 133 -0.77 -2.34 -13.19
CA LYS A 133 -0.69 -3.03 -14.48
C LYS A 133 -1.10 -2.17 -15.68
N ILE A 134 -0.86 -0.87 -15.62
CA ILE A 134 -1.18 0.07 -16.71
C ILE A 134 -0.36 -0.21 -17.98
N ASP A 135 0.76 -0.92 -17.86
CA ASP A 135 1.60 -1.37 -18.96
C ASP A 135 1.03 -2.57 -19.74
N SER A 136 0.06 -3.27 -19.18
CA SER A 136 -0.56 -4.43 -19.81
C SER A 136 -1.38 -4.03 -21.05
N PRO A 137 -1.28 -4.77 -22.16
CA PRO A 137 -2.15 -4.55 -23.32
C PRO A 137 -3.63 -4.83 -23.03
N LEU A 138 -3.93 -5.53 -21.94
CA LEU A 138 -5.29 -5.83 -21.49
C LEU A 138 -5.84 -4.78 -20.51
N ALA A 139 -5.05 -3.77 -20.16
CA ALA A 139 -5.47 -2.73 -19.23
C ALA A 139 -6.61 -1.87 -19.80
N ARG A 140 -7.64 -1.66 -18.98
CA ARG A 140 -8.80 -0.81 -19.28
C ARG A 140 -8.76 0.39 -18.35
N VAL A 141 -7.73 1.21 -18.48
CA VAL A 141 -7.39 2.28 -17.51
C VAL A 141 -8.56 3.24 -17.29
N ASP A 142 -9.13 3.78 -18.35
CA ASP A 142 -10.20 4.79 -18.22
C ASP A 142 -11.46 4.20 -17.57
N GLU A 143 -11.84 2.99 -17.96
CA GLU A 143 -13.00 2.29 -17.44
C GLU A 143 -12.85 1.94 -15.96
N VAL A 144 -11.72 1.37 -15.58
CA VAL A 144 -11.44 0.98 -14.19
C VAL A 144 -11.22 2.20 -13.32
N ARG A 145 -10.59 3.25 -13.83
CA ARG A 145 -10.45 4.52 -13.11
C ARG A 145 -11.82 5.11 -12.76
N GLU A 146 -12.75 5.12 -13.71
CA GLU A 146 -14.12 5.60 -13.47
C GLU A 146 -14.84 4.77 -12.40
N GLU A 147 -14.68 3.45 -12.43
CA GLU A 147 -15.20 2.53 -11.42
C GLU A 147 -14.70 2.89 -10.01
N VAL A 148 -13.42 3.16 -9.87
CA VAL A 148 -12.79 3.58 -8.60
C VAL A 148 -13.26 4.98 -8.18
N VAL A 149 -13.37 5.91 -9.12
CA VAL A 149 -13.88 7.26 -8.88
C VAL A 149 -15.30 7.22 -8.29
N LEU A 150 -16.17 6.41 -8.86
CA LEU A 150 -17.54 6.24 -8.38
C LEU A 150 -17.59 5.57 -7.01
N LEU A 151 -16.73 4.55 -6.79
CA LEU A 151 -16.67 3.83 -5.53
C LEU A 151 -16.22 4.71 -4.36
N LEU A 152 -15.20 5.55 -4.58
CA LEU A 152 -14.57 6.35 -3.52
C LEU A 152 -15.13 7.80 -3.45
N GLY A 153 -15.83 8.26 -4.48
CA GLY A 153 -16.27 9.66 -4.55
C GLY A 153 -15.10 10.65 -4.70
N VAL A 154 -14.06 10.27 -5.41
CA VAL A 154 -12.87 11.09 -5.66
C VAL A 154 -12.85 11.63 -7.10
N ALA A 155 -11.95 12.58 -7.38
CA ALA A 155 -11.71 13.04 -8.75
C ALA A 155 -10.83 12.05 -9.52
N PRO A 156 -10.95 11.99 -10.88
CA PRO A 156 -10.08 11.11 -11.68
C PRO A 156 -8.60 11.39 -11.48
N GLU A 157 -8.20 12.64 -11.25
CA GLU A 157 -6.81 13.06 -11.01
C GLU A 157 -6.26 12.54 -9.69
N ASP A 158 -7.12 12.16 -8.75
CA ASP A 158 -6.69 11.60 -7.46
C ASP A 158 -6.23 10.14 -7.57
N VAL A 159 -6.55 9.47 -8.67
CA VAL A 159 -6.18 8.08 -8.92
C VAL A 159 -4.76 8.02 -9.49
N ILE A 160 -3.86 7.32 -8.80
CA ILE A 160 -2.47 7.16 -9.21
C ILE A 160 -2.35 5.96 -10.14
N LEU A 161 -1.73 6.14 -11.29
CA LEU A 161 -1.53 5.09 -12.29
C LEU A 161 -0.11 4.56 -12.19
N VAL A 162 0.06 3.25 -11.97
CA VAL A 162 1.36 2.63 -11.77
C VAL A 162 1.55 1.35 -12.57
N SER A 163 2.81 1.04 -12.85
CA SER A 163 3.26 -0.28 -13.29
C SER A 163 4.34 -0.77 -12.33
N GLY A 164 4.06 -1.83 -11.61
CA GLY A 164 5.07 -2.49 -10.78
C GLY A 164 6.18 -3.13 -11.62
N ARG A 165 5.87 -3.52 -12.85
CA ARG A 165 6.82 -4.11 -13.77
C ARG A 165 7.84 -3.10 -14.29
N THR A 166 7.40 -1.93 -14.73
CA THR A 166 8.25 -0.91 -15.35
C THR A 166 8.72 0.16 -14.36
N GLY A 167 8.04 0.30 -13.23
CA GLY A 167 8.26 1.37 -12.26
C GLY A 167 7.52 2.67 -12.58
N GLU A 168 6.78 2.73 -13.70
CA GLU A 168 6.03 3.92 -14.09
C GLU A 168 5.02 4.31 -13.01
N GLY A 169 4.97 5.60 -12.68
CA GLY A 169 4.04 6.18 -11.70
C GLY A 169 4.39 5.92 -10.24
N VAL A 170 5.35 5.07 -9.93
CA VAL A 170 5.74 4.77 -8.54
C VAL A 170 6.35 5.99 -7.83
N PRO A 171 7.17 6.84 -8.47
CA PRO A 171 7.60 8.09 -7.85
C PRO A 171 6.43 9.01 -7.46
N ASP A 172 5.41 9.12 -8.31
CA ASP A 172 4.21 9.90 -8.02
C ASP A 172 3.42 9.32 -6.84
N LEU A 173 3.40 7.99 -6.71
CA LEU A 173 2.78 7.31 -5.59
C LEU A 173 3.51 7.60 -4.27
N LEU A 174 4.83 7.57 -4.24
CA LEU A 174 5.62 7.92 -3.04
C LEU A 174 5.36 9.36 -2.62
N GLU A 175 5.30 10.28 -3.56
CA GLU A 175 4.95 11.68 -3.31
C GLU A 175 3.53 11.81 -2.74
N ALA A 176 2.56 11.08 -3.30
CA ALA A 176 1.19 11.07 -2.80
C ALA A 176 1.09 10.54 -1.36
N ILE A 177 1.85 9.52 -1.01
CA ILE A 177 1.92 8.98 0.36
C ILE A 177 2.38 10.08 1.33
N VAL A 178 3.44 10.79 0.99
CA VAL A 178 3.95 11.89 1.82
C VAL A 178 2.93 13.03 1.96
N ASN A 179 2.27 13.42 0.85
CA ASN A 179 1.40 14.58 0.81
C ASN A 179 -0.02 14.33 1.32
N ARG A 180 -0.55 13.11 1.16
CA ARG A 180 -1.95 12.81 1.45
C ARG A 180 -2.16 12.09 2.77
N ILE A 181 -1.23 11.22 3.19
CA ILE A 181 -1.34 10.49 4.44
C ILE A 181 -0.84 11.38 5.58
N PRO A 182 -1.64 11.57 6.66
CA PRO A 182 -1.18 12.36 7.80
C PRO A 182 -0.07 11.62 8.58
N HIS A 183 0.73 12.40 9.30
CA HIS A 183 1.69 11.83 10.23
C HIS A 183 0.99 11.23 11.46
N PRO A 184 1.61 10.27 12.18
CA PRO A 184 1.02 9.71 13.37
C PRO A 184 0.81 10.77 14.47
N THR A 185 -0.31 10.70 15.16
CA THR A 185 -0.66 11.54 16.29
C THR A 185 -0.16 10.95 17.62
N GLU A 186 -0.11 11.76 18.70
CA GLU A 186 0.51 11.42 19.97
C GLU A 186 -0.22 10.37 20.84
N GLU A 187 -1.29 9.78 20.39
CA GLU A 187 -2.13 8.90 21.22
C GLU A 187 -1.57 7.51 21.51
N PHE A 188 -0.24 7.33 21.45
CA PHE A 188 0.39 6.22 22.17
C PHE A 188 0.93 6.74 23.50
N THR A 189 0.04 7.02 24.43
CA THR A 189 0.41 7.01 25.84
C THR A 189 0.80 5.58 26.18
N ASP A 190 2.08 5.37 26.45
CA ASP A 190 2.59 4.21 27.16
C ASP A 190 1.78 4.08 28.46
N THR A 191 0.71 3.34 28.40
CA THR A 191 0.17 2.73 29.62
C THR A 191 1.05 1.53 29.93
N LYS A 192 1.91 1.75 30.91
CA LYS A 192 2.70 0.72 31.58
C LYS A 192 1.83 -0.47 32.01
#